data_1881583bc74e3e9817f2ab2f56781864
#
_entry.id   1881583bc74e3e9817f2ab2f56781864
#
_cell.length_a   1.000
_cell.length_b   1.000
_cell.length_c   1.000
_cell.angle_alpha   90.00
_cell.angle_beta   90.00
_cell.angle_gamma   90.00
#
_symmetry.space_group_name_H-M   'P 1'
#
loop_
_entity.id
_entity.type
_entity.pdbx_description
1 polymer ?
#
loop_
_entity_poly.entity_id
_entity_poly.type
_entity_poly.pdbx_seq_one_letter_code
_entity_poly.pdbx_strand_id
1 'polypeptide(L)'
;MDKVIKLENVNQYNELYGLETLHPLVSVIDLTKATKTVNHIQMNYGLYALFLKESKSCDIKYGRQYYDYQEGTIVCFAPGQTAGVSTIEDEINPAVYGIIFHPDLIRGTSLGKDIKKYTFFSYAVNEALHLSDQEKEIVMDCLKKISIELEHGIDKHSKALIAMNIELLLNYCMRSVSYTHLTLP
;
A
#
# COMPACT_ATOMS: atom_id res chain seq x y z
N MET A 1 -23.82 -8.35 7.81
CA MET A 1 -23.03 -7.14 8.17
C MET A 1 -21.55 -7.49 8.07
N ASP A 2 -20.86 -6.85 7.16
CA ASP A 2 -19.43 -7.05 7.03
C ASP A 2 -18.73 -6.55 8.29
N LYS A 3 -17.85 -7.37 8.85
CA LYS A 3 -17.09 -7.01 10.05
C LYS A 3 -16.09 -5.90 9.68
N VAL A 4 -16.19 -4.75 10.34
CA VAL A 4 -15.21 -3.66 10.20
C VAL A 4 -14.08 -3.88 11.20
N ILE A 5 -12.85 -3.97 10.71
CA ILE A 5 -11.63 -4.07 11.52
C ILE A 5 -10.90 -2.73 11.46
N LYS A 6 -10.57 -2.17 12.61
CA LYS A 6 -9.67 -1.01 12.70
C LYS A 6 -8.22 -1.47 12.71
N LEU A 7 -7.42 -0.89 11.82
CA LEU A 7 -5.99 -1.14 11.72
C LEU A 7 -5.23 0.08 12.27
N GLU A 8 -4.91 0.04 13.55
CA GLU A 8 -4.21 1.13 14.24
C GLU A 8 -2.69 0.99 14.20
N ASN A 9 -2.20 -0.20 13.95
CA ASN A 9 -0.77 -0.50 13.86
C ASN A 9 -0.48 -1.57 12.80
N VAL A 10 0.79 -1.64 12.42
CA VAL A 10 1.30 -2.54 11.39
C VAL A 10 1.09 -4.01 11.74
N ASN A 11 1.27 -4.37 13.02
CA ASN A 11 1.14 -5.74 13.47
C ASN A 11 -0.27 -6.31 13.27
N GLN A 12 -1.31 -5.49 13.50
CA GLN A 12 -2.70 -5.92 13.28
C GLN A 12 -2.95 -6.34 11.82
N TYR A 13 -2.40 -5.61 10.85
CA TYR A 13 -2.50 -5.99 9.44
C TYR A 13 -1.75 -7.30 9.17
N ASN A 14 -0.52 -7.40 9.63
CA ASN A 14 0.31 -8.58 9.43
C ASN A 14 -0.31 -9.83 10.05
N GLU A 15 -0.89 -9.74 11.24
CA GLU A 15 -1.58 -10.86 11.90
C GLU A 15 -2.80 -11.37 11.12
N LEU A 16 -3.54 -10.48 10.44
CA LEU A 16 -4.67 -10.90 9.59
C LEU A 16 -4.22 -11.83 8.46
N TYR A 17 -3.08 -11.55 7.86
CA TYR A 17 -2.53 -12.33 6.74
C TYR A 17 -1.50 -13.37 7.16
N GLY A 18 -1.15 -13.44 8.45
CA GLY A 18 -0.11 -14.34 8.96
C GLY A 18 1.28 -13.98 8.46
N LEU A 19 1.57 -12.69 8.31
CA LEU A 19 2.87 -12.14 7.94
C LEU A 19 3.70 -11.78 9.17
N GLU A 20 5.02 -11.80 9.04
CA GLU A 20 5.95 -11.38 10.08
C GLU A 20 6.01 -9.85 10.20
N THR A 21 6.12 -9.34 11.44
CA THR A 21 6.33 -7.92 11.73
C THR A 21 7.77 -7.67 12.14
N LEU A 22 8.54 -7.02 11.28
CA LEU A 22 9.96 -6.70 11.54
C LEU A 22 10.16 -5.32 12.17
N HIS A 23 9.22 -4.42 11.98
CA HIS A 23 9.29 -3.04 12.47
C HIS A 23 7.90 -2.58 12.96
N PRO A 24 7.80 -1.85 14.09
CA PRO A 24 6.50 -1.45 14.65
C PRO A 24 5.75 -0.42 13.81
N LEU A 25 6.45 0.36 12.96
CA LEU A 25 5.86 1.49 12.24
C LEU A 25 5.76 1.29 10.73
N VAL A 26 6.34 0.22 10.18
CA VAL A 26 6.33 -0.06 8.74
C VAL A 26 6.42 -1.54 8.44
N SER A 27 5.73 -1.99 7.40
CA SER A 27 5.85 -3.34 6.85
C SER A 27 5.79 -3.32 5.33
N VAL A 28 6.70 -4.02 4.70
CA VAL A 28 6.59 -4.36 3.28
C VAL A 28 5.70 -5.58 3.16
N ILE A 29 4.69 -5.49 2.31
CA ILE A 29 3.66 -6.50 2.15
C ILE A 29 3.93 -7.32 0.89
N ASP A 30 3.92 -8.62 1.07
CA ASP A 30 3.98 -9.62 -0.01
C ASP A 30 2.93 -10.69 0.30
N LEU A 31 1.75 -10.58 -0.29
CA LEU A 31 0.64 -11.50 -0.02
C LEU A 31 0.86 -12.89 -0.63
N THR A 32 1.86 -13.08 -1.49
CA THR A 32 2.25 -14.42 -1.94
C THR A 32 2.79 -15.29 -0.80
N LYS A 33 3.26 -14.64 0.29
CA LYS A 33 3.77 -15.28 1.51
C LYS A 33 2.73 -15.37 2.63
N ALA A 34 1.50 -14.90 2.39
CA ALA A 34 0.45 -14.93 3.40
C ALA A 34 0.12 -16.37 3.80
N THR A 35 -0.05 -16.62 5.09
CA THR A 35 -0.42 -17.93 5.64
C THR A 35 -1.88 -18.00 6.05
N LYS A 36 -2.60 -16.88 5.98
CA LYS A 36 -4.03 -16.75 6.28
C LYS A 36 -4.73 -16.02 5.14
N THR A 37 -5.95 -16.43 4.84
CA THR A 37 -6.82 -15.76 3.87
C THR A 37 -7.78 -14.81 4.60
N VAL A 38 -8.02 -13.65 4.00
CA VAL A 38 -8.94 -12.63 4.52
C VAL A 38 -10.01 -12.37 3.47
N ASN A 39 -11.26 -12.68 3.81
CA ASN A 39 -12.42 -12.52 2.92
C ASN A 39 -13.55 -11.79 3.62
N HIS A 40 -14.29 -10.98 2.85
CA HIS A 40 -15.50 -10.28 3.30
C HIS A 40 -15.29 -9.43 4.56
N ILE A 41 -14.19 -8.69 4.62
CA ILE A 41 -13.84 -7.80 5.73
C ILE A 41 -13.73 -6.37 5.21
N GLN A 42 -14.22 -5.43 5.99
CA GLN A 42 -13.92 -4.01 5.81
C GLN A 42 -12.80 -3.61 6.78
N MET A 43 -11.77 -2.96 6.24
CA MET A 43 -10.64 -2.45 7.00
C MET A 43 -10.71 -0.94 7.08
N ASN A 44 -10.76 -0.38 8.27
CA ASN A 44 -10.57 1.04 8.52
C ASN A 44 -9.09 1.28 8.82
N TYR A 45 -8.41 1.95 7.92
CA TYR A 45 -6.96 2.17 8.00
C TYR A 45 -6.64 3.35 8.93
N GLY A 46 -5.89 3.12 10.00
CA GLY A 46 -5.18 4.15 10.77
C GLY A 46 -3.74 4.37 10.27
N LEU A 47 -3.41 3.76 9.15
CA LEU A 47 -2.09 3.69 8.52
C LEU A 47 -2.18 4.24 7.10
N TYR A 48 -1.05 4.69 6.56
CA TYR A 48 -0.88 4.81 5.11
C TYR A 48 -0.65 3.43 4.53
N ALA A 49 -1.29 3.14 3.42
CA ALA A 49 -1.14 1.88 2.70
C ALA A 49 -1.06 2.12 1.19
N LEU A 50 -0.22 1.35 0.53
CA LEU A 50 -0.07 1.34 -0.91
C LEU A 50 0.10 -0.09 -1.36
N PHE A 51 -0.74 -0.55 -2.29
CA PHE A 51 -0.74 -1.91 -2.79
C PHE A 51 -0.66 -1.93 -4.31
N LEU A 52 0.36 -2.60 -4.84
CA LEU A 52 0.50 -2.95 -6.24
C LEU A 52 -0.12 -4.32 -6.48
N LYS A 53 -1.12 -4.39 -7.33
CA LYS A 53 -1.81 -5.61 -7.71
C LYS A 53 -1.25 -6.13 -9.03
N GLU A 54 -0.72 -7.33 -9.03
CA GLU A 54 -0.20 -8.04 -10.20
C GLU A 54 -1.09 -9.21 -10.63
N SER A 55 -2.14 -9.54 -9.86
CA SER A 55 -3.07 -10.60 -10.21
C SER A 55 -4.49 -10.08 -10.45
N LYS A 56 -5.26 -10.82 -11.26
CA LYS A 56 -6.66 -10.47 -11.58
C LYS A 56 -7.68 -10.91 -10.51
N SER A 57 -7.23 -11.60 -9.49
CA SER A 57 -8.07 -12.39 -8.58
C SER A 57 -8.52 -11.68 -7.30
N CYS A 58 -8.18 -10.42 -7.12
CA CYS A 58 -8.55 -9.68 -5.93
C CYS A 58 -9.29 -8.39 -6.28
N ASP A 59 -10.54 -8.26 -5.83
CA ASP A 59 -11.29 -7.02 -5.96
C ASP A 59 -11.23 -6.23 -4.66
N ILE A 60 -10.93 -4.94 -4.76
CA ILE A 60 -11.00 -4.02 -3.64
C ILE A 60 -12.22 -3.13 -3.82
N LYS A 61 -13.12 -3.20 -2.87
CA LYS A 61 -14.32 -2.34 -2.82
C LYS A 61 -14.03 -1.13 -1.97
N TYR A 62 -14.13 0.04 -2.58
CA TYR A 62 -14.05 1.31 -1.88
C TYR A 62 -15.40 2.04 -1.93
N GLY A 63 -16.02 2.25 -0.79
CA GLY A 63 -17.36 2.83 -0.71
C GLY A 63 -18.40 2.02 -1.46
N ARG A 64 -19.10 2.66 -2.42
CA ARG A 64 -20.12 2.02 -3.27
C ARG A 64 -19.62 1.61 -4.65
N GLN A 65 -18.36 1.89 -4.98
CA GLN A 65 -17.78 1.59 -6.29
C GLN A 65 -16.91 0.34 -6.21
N TYR A 66 -17.10 -0.55 -7.19
CA TYR A 66 -16.18 -1.63 -7.50
C TYR A 66 -15.15 -1.09 -8.48
N TYR A 67 -13.88 -1.27 -8.16
CA TYR A 67 -12.82 -0.95 -9.09
C TYR A 67 -12.40 -2.25 -9.81
N ASP A 68 -12.50 -2.22 -11.13
CA ASP A 68 -11.91 -3.25 -11.98
C ASP A 68 -10.40 -3.00 -12.01
N TYR A 69 -9.69 -3.64 -11.07
CA TYR A 69 -8.26 -3.53 -10.98
C TYR A 69 -7.61 -4.45 -11.99
N GLN A 70 -7.13 -3.85 -13.06
CA GLN A 70 -6.29 -4.55 -14.02
C GLN A 70 -4.90 -4.79 -13.40
N GLU A 71 -4.19 -5.75 -13.95
CA GLU A 71 -2.80 -6.04 -13.64
C GLU A 71 -1.92 -4.77 -13.74
N GLY A 72 -1.02 -4.56 -12.78
CA GLY A 72 -0.18 -3.37 -12.71
C GLY A 72 -0.86 -2.12 -12.13
N THR A 73 -1.89 -2.30 -11.32
CA THR A 73 -2.63 -1.22 -10.68
C THR A 73 -2.18 -1.01 -9.24
N ILE A 74 -1.97 0.26 -8.87
CA ILE A 74 -1.74 0.67 -7.48
C ILE A 74 -2.99 1.27 -6.88
N VAL A 75 -3.28 0.89 -5.64
CA VAL A 75 -4.27 1.52 -4.77
C VAL A 75 -3.61 2.07 -3.52
N CYS A 76 -4.08 3.24 -3.07
CA CYS A 76 -3.53 3.94 -1.92
C CYS A 76 -4.62 4.27 -0.91
N PHE A 77 -4.31 4.12 0.37
CA PHE A 77 -5.17 4.49 1.48
C PHE A 77 -4.44 5.39 2.46
N ALA A 78 -5.13 6.43 2.93
CA ALA A 78 -4.67 7.29 4.02
C ALA A 78 -5.37 6.92 5.33
N PRO A 79 -4.83 7.33 6.49
CA PRO A 79 -5.50 7.18 7.77
C PRO A 79 -6.93 7.73 7.76
N GLY A 80 -7.87 6.95 8.30
CA GLY A 80 -9.31 7.26 8.34
C GLY A 80 -10.12 6.68 7.19
N GLN A 81 -9.51 6.17 6.14
CA GLN A 81 -10.22 5.56 5.01
C GLN A 81 -10.60 4.11 5.30
N THR A 82 -11.73 3.68 4.74
CA THR A 82 -12.21 2.31 4.87
C THR A 82 -12.29 1.66 3.49
N ALA A 83 -11.72 0.46 3.38
CA ALA A 83 -11.81 -0.35 2.18
C ALA A 83 -12.26 -1.77 2.51
N GLY A 84 -13.11 -2.33 1.66
CA GLY A 84 -13.49 -3.73 1.71
C GLY A 84 -12.54 -4.59 0.88
N VAL A 85 -12.23 -5.77 1.39
CA VAL A 85 -11.49 -6.80 0.66
C VAL A 85 -12.41 -7.96 0.39
N SER A 86 -12.60 -8.27 -0.89
CA SER A 86 -13.22 -9.52 -1.33
C SER A 86 -12.27 -10.22 -2.28
N THR A 87 -11.90 -11.45 -1.98
CA THR A 87 -11.18 -12.29 -2.94
C THR A 87 -12.19 -12.97 -3.84
N ILE A 88 -11.93 -12.95 -5.14
CA ILE A 88 -12.62 -13.81 -6.08
C ILE A 88 -12.13 -15.25 -5.83
N GLU A 89 -13.06 -16.18 -5.78
CA GLU A 89 -12.91 -17.58 -5.37
C GLU A 89 -11.51 -18.20 -5.56
N ASP A 90 -10.98 -18.82 -4.47
CA ASP A 90 -9.91 -19.81 -4.41
C ASP A 90 -8.44 -19.38 -4.62
N GLU A 91 -8.09 -18.13 -4.79
CA GLU A 91 -6.68 -17.74 -4.79
C GLU A 91 -6.16 -17.53 -3.37
N ILE A 92 -5.43 -18.53 -2.88
CA ILE A 92 -4.92 -18.55 -1.49
C ILE A 92 -3.81 -17.51 -1.27
N ASN A 93 -3.10 -17.08 -2.29
CA ASN A 93 -2.01 -16.10 -2.18
C ASN A 93 -1.96 -15.20 -3.41
N PRO A 94 -2.74 -14.11 -3.46
CA PRO A 94 -2.74 -13.22 -4.60
C PRO A 94 -1.39 -12.49 -4.74
N ALA A 95 -0.95 -12.24 -5.97
CA ALA A 95 0.24 -11.44 -6.25
C ALA A 95 -0.05 -9.95 -5.99
N VAL A 96 -0.03 -9.58 -4.72
CA VAL A 96 -0.17 -8.21 -4.22
C VAL A 96 1.06 -7.86 -3.39
N TYR A 97 1.72 -6.78 -3.80
CA TYR A 97 2.91 -6.26 -3.14
C TYR A 97 2.63 -4.83 -2.67
N GLY A 98 3.21 -4.43 -1.55
CA GLY A 98 2.97 -3.08 -1.10
C GLY A 98 3.71 -2.70 0.15
N ILE A 99 3.29 -1.59 0.72
CA ILE A 99 3.83 -1.06 1.96
C ILE A 99 2.69 -0.49 2.80
N ILE A 100 2.76 -0.73 4.10
CA ILE A 100 1.94 -0.03 5.09
C ILE A 100 2.86 0.65 6.09
N PHE A 101 2.51 1.86 6.51
CA PHE A 101 3.30 2.57 7.50
C PHE A 101 2.46 3.50 8.37
N HIS A 102 2.84 3.59 9.62
CA HIS A 102 2.22 4.48 10.59
C HIS A 102 2.66 5.94 10.35
N PRO A 103 1.78 6.94 10.55
CA PRO A 103 2.15 8.36 10.41
C PRO A 103 3.38 8.77 11.24
N ASP A 104 3.62 8.13 12.38
CA ASP A 104 4.79 8.44 13.23
C ASP A 104 6.13 8.10 12.56
N LEU A 105 6.15 7.17 11.59
CA LEU A 105 7.36 6.86 10.84
C LEU A 105 7.91 8.09 10.10
N ILE A 106 7.03 8.86 9.50
CA ILE A 106 7.39 10.00 8.64
C ILE A 106 7.45 11.33 9.40
N ARG A 107 7.05 11.34 10.68
CA ARG A 107 7.10 12.55 11.51
C ARG A 107 8.53 13.10 11.62
N GLY A 108 8.70 14.38 11.29
CA GLY A 108 10.00 15.05 11.30
C GLY A 108 10.87 14.79 10.06
N THR A 109 10.37 14.08 9.06
CA THR A 109 11.04 13.88 7.77
C THR A 109 10.49 14.82 6.69
N SER A 110 11.19 14.95 5.54
CA SER A 110 10.67 15.68 4.38
C SER A 110 9.35 15.09 3.88
N LEU A 111 9.25 13.76 3.86
CA LEU A 111 8.02 13.07 3.49
C LEU A 111 6.86 13.45 4.42
N GLY A 112 7.09 13.53 5.73
CA GLY A 112 6.06 13.93 6.68
C GLY A 112 5.53 15.35 6.46
N LYS A 113 6.40 16.27 6.02
CA LYS A 113 6.00 17.64 5.66
C LYS A 113 5.17 17.67 4.37
N ASP A 114 5.49 16.82 3.44
CA ASP A 114 4.97 16.84 2.07
C ASP A 114 3.89 15.79 1.79
N ILE A 115 3.53 14.95 2.76
CA ILE A 115 2.58 13.83 2.56
C ILE A 115 1.24 14.28 1.96
N LYS A 116 0.78 15.47 2.28
CA LYS A 116 -0.47 16.04 1.75
C LYS A 116 -0.40 16.44 0.27
N LYS A 117 0.78 16.54 -0.30
CA LYS A 117 0.99 16.81 -1.73
C LYS A 117 0.64 15.60 -2.60
N TYR A 118 0.64 14.41 -2.03
CA TYR A 118 0.30 13.18 -2.74
C TYR A 118 -1.22 13.01 -2.77
N THR A 119 -1.84 13.55 -3.83
CA THR A 119 -3.30 13.67 -3.99
C THR A 119 -4.02 12.34 -4.05
N PHE A 120 -3.35 11.27 -4.46
CA PHE A 120 -3.93 9.93 -4.49
C PHE A 120 -4.22 9.32 -3.11
N PHE A 121 -3.79 9.96 -2.03
CA PHE A 121 -4.23 9.66 -0.67
C PHE A 121 -5.50 10.39 -0.26
N SER A 122 -6.02 11.30 -1.06
CA SER A 122 -7.23 12.05 -0.73
C SER A 122 -8.51 11.29 -1.12
N TYR A 123 -9.59 11.51 -0.37
CA TYR A 123 -10.91 10.92 -0.67
C TYR A 123 -11.48 11.32 -2.03
N ALA A 124 -11.08 12.47 -2.55
CA ALA A 124 -11.62 13.01 -3.79
C ALA A 124 -11.04 12.34 -5.05
N VAL A 125 -9.91 11.64 -4.92
CA VAL A 125 -9.18 11.05 -6.04
C VAL A 125 -8.86 9.59 -5.71
N ASN A 126 -9.90 8.77 -5.55
CA ASN A 126 -9.75 7.32 -5.38
C ASN A 126 -9.66 6.64 -6.74
N GLU A 127 -8.76 7.10 -7.57
CA GLU A 127 -8.48 6.46 -8.83
C GLU A 127 -7.33 5.48 -8.66
N ALA A 128 -7.53 4.28 -9.18
CA ALA A 128 -6.45 3.32 -9.30
C ALA A 128 -5.37 3.87 -10.24
N LEU A 129 -4.13 3.82 -9.81
CA LEU A 129 -3.00 4.24 -10.63
C LEU A 129 -2.55 3.08 -11.51
N HIS A 130 -2.55 3.29 -12.81
CA HIS A 130 -2.03 2.31 -13.76
C HIS A 130 -0.56 2.61 -14.04
N LEU A 131 0.30 1.66 -13.72
CA LEU A 131 1.73 1.75 -13.95
C LEU A 131 2.13 1.08 -15.25
N SER A 132 3.08 1.69 -15.96
CA SER A 132 3.83 1.01 -17.02
C SER A 132 4.73 -0.09 -16.41
N ASP A 133 5.19 -1.02 -17.23
CA ASP A 133 6.09 -2.08 -16.77
C ASP A 133 7.36 -1.52 -16.13
N GLN A 134 7.92 -0.45 -16.70
CA GLN A 134 9.09 0.23 -16.15
C GLN A 134 8.81 0.87 -14.78
N GLU A 135 7.66 1.49 -14.60
CA GLU A 135 7.26 2.08 -13.31
C GLU A 135 7.01 1.00 -12.25
N LYS A 136 6.44 -0.14 -12.64
CA LYS A 136 6.29 -1.30 -11.74
C LYS A 136 7.65 -1.80 -11.24
N GLU A 137 8.64 -1.93 -12.12
CA GLU A 137 10.00 -2.32 -11.73
C GLU A 137 10.61 -1.37 -10.70
N ILE A 138 10.41 -0.07 -10.88
CA ILE A 138 10.90 0.96 -9.93
C ILE A 138 10.21 0.83 -8.58
N VAL A 139 8.89 0.65 -8.56
CA VAL A 139 8.13 0.45 -7.32
C VAL A 139 8.61 -0.79 -6.59
N MET A 140 8.78 -1.92 -7.30
CA MET A 140 9.28 -3.16 -6.72
C MET A 140 10.71 -3.02 -6.19
N ASP A 141 11.56 -2.26 -6.86
CA ASP A 141 12.93 -1.98 -6.40
C ASP A 141 12.94 -1.16 -5.09
N CYS A 142 12.08 -0.13 -4.99
CA CYS A 142 11.90 0.63 -3.75
C CYS A 142 11.43 -0.27 -2.60
N LEU A 143 10.44 -1.13 -2.82
CA LEU A 143 9.96 -2.07 -1.81
C LEU A 143 11.05 -3.03 -1.36
N LYS A 144 11.86 -3.54 -2.30
CA LYS A 144 12.99 -4.40 -2.01
C LYS A 144 14.06 -3.71 -1.15
N LYS A 145 14.39 -2.45 -1.45
CA LYS A 145 15.34 -1.67 -0.65
C LYS A 145 14.85 -1.46 0.78
N ILE A 146 13.56 -1.19 0.95
CA ILE A 146 12.96 -1.08 2.29
C ILE A 146 13.02 -2.42 3.02
N SER A 147 12.70 -3.54 2.35
CA SER A 147 12.79 -4.88 2.95
C SER A 147 14.20 -5.19 3.44
N ILE A 148 15.22 -4.88 2.65
CA ILE A 148 16.62 -5.08 3.04
C ILE A 148 16.95 -4.26 4.30
N GLU A 149 16.48 -3.02 4.37
CA GLU A 149 16.70 -2.16 5.54
C GLU A 149 16.02 -2.72 6.80
N LEU A 150 14.81 -3.28 6.65
CA LEU A 150 14.08 -3.90 7.76
C LEU A 150 14.74 -5.18 8.28
N GLU A 151 15.43 -5.94 7.42
CA GLU A 151 16.13 -7.18 7.77
C GLU A 151 17.49 -6.92 8.46
N HIS A 152 18.11 -5.76 8.24
CA HIS A 152 19.44 -5.43 8.79
C HIS A 152 19.47 -5.06 10.28
N GLY A 153 18.31 -4.93 10.89
CA GLY A 153 18.20 -4.39 12.24
C GLY A 153 18.16 -2.86 12.25
N ILE A 154 17.37 -2.33 13.15
CA ILE A 154 17.05 -0.90 13.23
C ILE A 154 18.22 -0.14 13.86
N ASP A 155 18.78 0.81 13.11
CA ASP A 155 19.78 1.75 13.60
C ASP A 155 19.32 3.21 13.43
N LYS A 156 20.19 4.15 13.75
CA LYS A 156 19.89 5.60 13.67
C LYS A 156 19.63 6.11 12.25
N HIS A 157 20.02 5.36 11.21
CA HIS A 157 19.86 5.73 9.81
C HIS A 157 18.63 5.07 9.17
N SER A 158 18.12 3.98 9.75
CA SER A 158 17.03 3.17 9.19
C SER A 158 15.79 4.00 8.90
N LYS A 159 15.35 4.85 9.83
CA LYS A 159 14.18 5.70 9.65
C LYS A 159 14.31 6.62 8.43
N ALA A 160 15.46 7.25 8.26
CA ALA A 160 15.71 8.15 7.13
C ALA A 160 15.74 7.40 5.81
N LEU A 161 16.44 6.26 5.75
CA LEU A 161 16.55 5.44 4.55
C LEU A 161 15.19 4.87 4.12
N ILE A 162 14.40 4.40 5.06
CA ILE A 162 13.04 3.90 4.80
C ILE A 162 12.16 5.05 4.28
N ALA A 163 12.12 6.20 4.96
CA ALA A 163 11.32 7.35 4.55
C ALA A 163 11.71 7.88 3.17
N MET A 164 13.00 7.93 2.84
CA MET A 164 13.49 8.36 1.52
C MET A 164 13.05 7.40 0.41
N ASN A 165 13.09 6.08 0.64
CA ASN A 165 12.62 5.11 -0.33
C ASN A 165 11.10 5.16 -0.52
N ILE A 166 10.33 5.39 0.55
CA ILE A 166 8.88 5.63 0.45
C ILE A 166 8.62 6.89 -0.37
N GLU A 167 9.31 8.00 -0.07
CA GLU A 167 9.16 9.27 -0.80
C GLU A 167 9.46 9.10 -2.29
N LEU A 168 10.53 8.38 -2.64
CA LEU A 168 10.87 8.08 -4.03
C LEU A 168 9.75 7.29 -4.72
N LEU A 169 9.24 6.25 -4.09
CA LEU A 169 8.13 5.43 -4.58
C LEU A 169 6.88 6.29 -4.82
N LEU A 170 6.50 7.14 -3.86
CA LEU A 170 5.34 8.01 -3.96
C LEU A 170 5.49 9.06 -5.09
N ASN A 171 6.70 9.59 -5.31
CA ASN A 171 6.96 10.52 -6.40
C ASN A 171 6.80 9.85 -7.78
N TYR A 172 7.18 8.59 -7.93
CA TYR A 172 6.90 7.84 -9.16
C TYR A 172 5.40 7.62 -9.36
N CYS A 173 4.65 7.32 -8.30
CA CYS A 173 3.19 7.24 -8.37
C CYS A 173 2.56 8.59 -8.78
N MET A 174 3.04 9.72 -8.26
CA MET A 174 2.58 11.06 -8.66
C MET A 174 2.83 11.35 -10.15
N ARG A 175 3.97 10.92 -10.66
CA ARG A 175 4.30 11.06 -12.08
C ARG A 175 3.30 10.32 -12.97
N SER A 176 2.90 9.11 -12.58
CA SER A 176 1.89 8.32 -13.30
C SER A 176 0.52 9.00 -13.31
N VAL A 177 0.10 9.61 -12.20
CA VAL A 177 -1.13 10.43 -12.14
C VAL A 177 -1.08 11.57 -13.15
N SER A 178 0.04 12.28 -13.23
CA SER A 178 0.20 13.43 -14.12
C SER A 178 0.10 13.03 -15.59
N TYR A 179 0.62 11.88 -15.98
CA TYR A 179 0.50 11.37 -17.35
C TYR A 179 -0.93 10.97 -17.70
N THR A 180 -1.67 10.37 -16.79
CA THR A 180 -3.06 9.96 -17.01
C THR A 180 -3.97 11.18 -17.25
N HIS A 181 -3.74 12.29 -16.56
CA HIS A 181 -4.49 13.53 -16.76
C HIS A 181 -4.15 14.29 -18.07
N LEU A 182 -2.95 14.09 -18.62
CA LEU A 182 -2.51 14.72 -19.87
C LEU A 182 -2.97 13.97 -21.14
N THR A 183 -3.37 12.71 -21.02
CA THR A 183 -3.76 11.86 -22.16
C THR A 183 -5.27 11.72 -22.35
N LEU A 184 -6.09 12.34 -21.52
CA LEU A 184 -7.53 12.41 -21.74
C LEU A 184 -7.85 13.56 -22.70
N PRO A 185 -8.55 13.28 -23.81
CA PRO A 185 -8.96 14.30 -24.76
C PRO A 185 -9.98 15.28 -24.15
#